data_7f121751ff1f22e4c49a31f03ec62a80
#
_entry.id   7f121751ff1f22e4c49a31f03ec62a80
#
_cell.length_a   1.000
_cell.length_b   1.000
_cell.length_c   1.000
_cell.angle_alpha   90.00
_cell.angle_beta   90.00
_cell.angle_gamma   90.00
#
_symmetry.space_group_name_H-M   'P 1'
#
loop_
_entity.id
_entity.type
_entity.pdbx_description
1 polymer ?
#
loop_
_entity_poly.entity_id
_entity_poly.type
_entity_poly.pdbx_seq_one_letter_code
_entity_poly.pdbx_strand_id
1 'polypeptide(L)'
;MSNIGNKETMSKNLKYYIEKSGKDRKTLAEIWGFPYSTVTDWINGKKYPRIDRIEVMAEYFGVLKSDLIEERTEEHREMQKKNDTLSDIVIRMQTDDVFFSAVESLYKLDQKKLSSILNLLD
;
A
#
# COMPACT_ATOMS: atom_id res chain seq x y z
N MET A 1 -17.83 0.68 18.63
CA MET A 1 -16.67 1.33 19.22
C MET A 1 -15.71 1.82 18.14
N SER A 2 -15.19 2.98 18.31
CA SER A 2 -14.27 3.59 17.37
C SER A 2 -12.93 2.81 17.33
N ASN A 3 -12.35 2.67 16.13
CA ASN A 3 -11.01 2.10 15.97
C ASN A 3 -9.91 3.13 16.23
N ILE A 4 -10.31 4.37 16.51
CA ILE A 4 -9.36 5.41 16.89
C ILE A 4 -8.72 5.04 18.22
N GLY A 5 -7.41 5.00 18.27
CA GLY A 5 -6.68 4.60 19.46
C GLY A 5 -6.51 3.09 19.62
N ASN A 6 -6.90 2.30 18.64
CA ASN A 6 -6.73 0.85 18.70
C ASN A 6 -5.26 0.49 18.45
N LYS A 7 -4.56 0.18 19.54
CA LYS A 7 -3.12 -0.13 19.52
C LYS A 7 -2.78 -1.36 18.69
N GLU A 8 -3.64 -2.37 18.74
CA GLU A 8 -3.42 -3.61 17.99
C GLU A 8 -3.53 -3.40 16.49
N THR A 9 -4.56 -2.69 16.04
CA THR A 9 -4.74 -2.36 14.63
C THR A 9 -3.57 -1.53 14.12
N MET A 10 -3.17 -0.51 14.87
CA MET A 10 -2.03 0.33 14.50
C MET A 10 -0.75 -0.50 14.39
N SER A 11 -0.51 -1.39 15.34
CA SER A 11 0.64 -2.30 15.33
C SER A 11 0.68 -3.13 14.05
N LYS A 12 -0.42 -3.74 13.69
CA LYS A 12 -0.53 -4.57 12.48
C LYS A 12 -0.27 -3.76 11.22
N ASN A 13 -0.87 -2.59 11.13
CA ASN A 13 -0.72 -1.71 9.96
C ASN A 13 0.71 -1.20 9.83
N LEU A 14 1.34 -0.79 10.93
CA LEU A 14 2.73 -0.34 10.90
C LEU A 14 3.68 -1.46 10.47
N LYS A 15 3.50 -2.66 11.00
CA LYS A 15 4.31 -3.81 10.60
C LYS A 15 4.21 -4.06 9.09
N TYR A 16 3.00 -3.98 8.57
CA TYR A 16 2.76 -4.18 7.15
C TYR A 16 3.53 -3.15 6.29
N TYR A 17 3.40 -1.88 6.59
CA TYR A 17 4.04 -0.83 5.79
C TYR A 17 5.55 -0.77 5.98
N ILE A 18 6.03 -1.06 7.18
CA ILE A 18 7.47 -1.15 7.46
C ILE A 18 8.09 -2.28 6.65
N GLU A 19 7.47 -3.44 6.64
CA GLU A 19 7.95 -4.58 5.85
C GLU A 19 7.94 -4.25 4.36
N LYS A 20 6.86 -3.64 3.89
CA LYS A 20 6.73 -3.24 2.49
C LYS A 20 7.79 -2.21 2.08
N SER A 21 8.21 -1.35 2.99
CA SER A 21 9.22 -0.33 2.72
C SER A 21 10.63 -0.91 2.54
N GLY A 22 10.87 -2.11 3.03
CA GLY A 22 12.18 -2.74 2.99
C GLY A 22 13.18 -2.17 3.99
N LYS A 23 12.75 -1.25 4.86
CA LYS A 23 13.60 -0.61 5.86
C LYS A 23 13.24 -1.10 7.26
N ASP A 24 14.23 -1.13 8.16
CA ASP A 24 13.98 -1.54 9.53
C ASP A 24 13.45 -0.36 10.38
N ARG A 25 12.95 -0.68 11.55
CA ARG A 25 12.37 0.32 12.46
C ARG A 25 13.37 1.36 12.92
N LYS A 26 14.61 0.98 13.07
CA LYS A 26 15.67 1.89 13.51
C LYS A 26 15.93 2.96 12.47
N THR A 27 16.06 2.56 11.21
CA THR A 27 16.26 3.46 10.09
C THR A 27 15.07 4.41 9.94
N LEU A 28 13.85 3.88 10.04
CA LEU A 28 12.65 4.70 9.93
C LEU A 28 12.51 5.69 11.08
N ALA A 29 12.83 5.27 12.30
CA ALA A 29 12.82 6.18 13.45
C ALA A 29 13.78 7.35 13.23
N GLU A 30 14.96 7.09 12.68
CA GLU A 30 15.93 8.13 12.35
C GLU A 30 15.40 9.07 11.26
N ILE A 31 14.83 8.52 10.21
CA ILE A 31 14.25 9.31 9.10
C ILE A 31 13.14 10.21 9.62
N TRP A 32 12.26 9.70 10.47
CA TRP A 32 11.13 10.46 11.01
C TRP A 32 11.53 11.41 12.13
N GLY A 33 12.68 11.20 12.74
CA GLY A 33 13.10 11.99 13.90
C GLY A 33 12.39 11.59 15.18
N PHE A 34 11.93 10.34 15.29
CA PHE A 34 11.25 9.82 16.46
C PHE A 34 12.18 8.92 17.27
N PRO A 35 12.05 8.89 18.62
CA PRO A 35 12.84 7.96 19.42
C PRO A 35 12.57 6.50 19.03
N TYR A 36 13.62 5.70 18.94
CA TYR A 36 13.50 4.29 18.58
C TYR A 36 12.55 3.53 19.53
N SER A 37 12.66 3.80 20.82
CA SER A 37 11.79 3.16 21.83
C SER A 37 10.32 3.49 21.61
N THR A 38 10.02 4.71 21.19
CA THR A 38 8.66 5.15 20.89
C THR A 38 8.10 4.38 19.71
N VAL A 39 8.86 4.31 18.62
CA VAL A 39 8.43 3.56 17.41
C VAL A 39 8.24 2.09 17.77
N THR A 40 9.14 1.51 18.55
CA THR A 40 9.04 0.12 19.01
C THR A 40 7.77 -0.12 19.81
N ASP A 41 7.40 0.81 20.70
CA ASP A 41 6.16 0.71 21.47
C ASP A 41 4.91 0.68 20.57
N TRP A 42 4.90 1.48 19.51
CA TRP A 42 3.81 1.45 18.54
C TRP A 42 3.75 0.12 17.78
N ILE A 43 4.89 -0.38 17.34
CA ILE A 43 4.98 -1.65 16.61
C ILE A 43 4.57 -2.83 17.50
N ASN A 44 4.89 -2.78 18.78
CA ASN A 44 4.54 -3.85 19.73
C ASN A 44 3.13 -3.70 20.32
N GLY A 45 2.39 -2.68 19.92
CA GLY A 45 1.05 -2.48 20.41
C GLY A 45 0.95 -2.00 21.86
N LYS A 46 2.02 -1.44 22.40
CA LYS A 46 2.05 -0.94 23.77
C LYS A 46 1.50 0.47 23.92
N LYS A 47 1.72 1.29 22.89
CA LYS A 47 1.27 2.69 22.86
C LYS A 47 0.69 3.03 21.50
N TYR A 48 -0.11 4.08 21.47
CA TYR A 48 -0.73 4.59 20.25
C TYR A 48 -0.12 5.92 19.90
N PRO A 49 0.29 6.13 18.63
CA PRO A 49 0.91 7.40 18.24
C PRO A 49 -0.11 8.54 18.19
N ARG A 50 0.37 9.76 18.45
CA ARG A 50 -0.43 10.97 18.30
C ARG A 50 -0.69 11.21 16.81
N ILE A 51 -1.76 11.96 16.54
CA ILE A 51 -2.20 12.17 15.14
C ILE A 51 -1.13 12.87 14.29
N ASP A 52 -0.36 13.79 14.85
CA ASP A 52 0.70 14.47 14.12
C ASP A 52 1.79 13.50 13.65
N ARG A 53 2.09 12.49 14.46
CA ARG A 53 3.07 11.46 14.10
C ARG A 53 2.51 10.45 13.11
N ILE A 54 1.21 10.16 13.20
CA ILE A 54 0.53 9.34 12.20
C ILE A 54 0.60 10.02 10.82
N GLU A 55 0.41 11.33 10.79
CA GLU A 55 0.52 12.10 9.55
C GLU A 55 1.91 11.98 8.91
N VAL A 56 2.95 12.09 9.71
CA VAL A 56 4.33 11.94 9.24
C VAL A 56 4.55 10.56 8.62
N MET A 57 4.11 9.52 9.32
CA MET A 57 4.27 8.15 8.84
C MET A 57 3.47 7.87 7.58
N ALA A 58 2.22 8.33 7.54
CA ALA A 58 1.36 8.15 6.36
C ALA A 58 1.95 8.84 5.13
N GLU A 59 2.45 10.07 5.31
CA GLU A 59 3.10 10.80 4.23
C GLU A 59 4.34 10.07 3.72
N TYR A 60 5.16 9.56 4.64
CA TYR A 60 6.35 8.80 4.26
C TYR A 60 6.00 7.56 3.43
N PHE A 61 5.01 6.79 3.87
CA PHE A 61 4.58 5.59 3.17
C PHE A 61 3.77 5.89 1.91
N GLY A 62 3.37 7.13 1.69
CA GLY A 62 2.54 7.51 0.54
C GLY A 62 1.11 6.98 0.64
N VAL A 63 0.58 6.90 1.85
CA VAL A 63 -0.77 6.39 2.11
C VAL A 63 -1.59 7.41 2.89
N LEU A 64 -2.88 7.13 3.04
CA LEU A 64 -3.77 7.97 3.84
C LEU A 64 -3.62 7.63 5.33
N LYS A 65 -3.96 8.58 6.20
CA LYS A 65 -3.98 8.32 7.65
C LYS A 65 -4.90 7.15 7.99
N SER A 66 -6.04 7.05 7.30
CA SER A 66 -6.98 5.95 7.50
C SER A 66 -6.34 4.58 7.22
N ASP A 67 -5.39 4.51 6.30
CA ASP A 67 -4.68 3.27 6.01
C ASP A 67 -3.88 2.76 7.22
N LEU A 68 -3.44 3.67 8.08
CA LEU A 68 -2.74 3.30 9.32
C LEU A 68 -3.69 3.07 10.48
N ILE A 69 -4.79 3.82 10.54
CA ILE A 69 -5.73 3.83 11.68
C ILE A 69 -6.75 2.71 11.59
N GLU A 70 -7.24 2.42 10.40
CA GLU A 70 -8.34 1.48 10.20
C GLU A 70 -7.86 0.06 9.97
N GLU A 71 -8.69 -0.89 10.35
CA GLU A 71 -8.38 -2.31 10.12
C GLU A 71 -8.34 -2.60 8.62
N ARG A 72 -7.33 -3.35 8.19
CA ARG A 72 -7.20 -3.78 6.81
C ARG A 72 -8.14 -4.93 6.53
N THR A 73 -9.10 -4.69 5.65
CA THR A 73 -10.06 -5.71 5.23
C THR A 73 -9.53 -6.45 4.00
N GLU A 74 -10.15 -7.58 3.66
CA GLU A 74 -9.84 -8.29 2.43
C GLU A 74 -10.06 -7.42 1.20
N GLU A 75 -11.09 -6.59 1.22
CA GLU A 75 -11.35 -5.64 0.14
C GLU A 75 -10.21 -4.65 -0.04
N HIS A 76 -9.66 -4.14 1.06
CA HIS A 76 -8.50 -3.24 1.02
C HIS A 76 -7.28 -3.93 0.41
N ARG A 77 -7.04 -5.18 0.77
CA ARG A 77 -5.91 -5.96 0.25
C ARG A 77 -6.05 -6.20 -1.25
N GLU A 78 -7.24 -6.55 -1.70
CA GLU A 78 -7.52 -6.76 -3.11
C GLU A 78 -7.36 -5.47 -3.90
N MET A 79 -7.87 -4.37 -3.38
CA MET A 79 -7.73 -3.06 -4.02
C MET A 79 -6.26 -2.64 -4.10
N GLN A 80 -5.48 -2.91 -3.06
CA GLN A 80 -4.05 -2.60 -3.06
C GLN A 80 -3.32 -3.40 -4.13
N LYS A 81 -3.60 -4.69 -4.25
CA LYS A 81 -3.02 -5.53 -5.30
C LYS A 81 -3.36 -5.01 -6.69
N LYS A 82 -4.61 -4.64 -6.88
CA LYS A 82 -5.07 -4.09 -8.15
C LYS A 82 -4.37 -2.78 -8.49
N ASN A 83 -4.23 -1.89 -7.51
CA ASN A 83 -3.54 -0.62 -7.70
C ASN A 83 -2.06 -0.82 -8.01
N ASP A 84 -1.40 -1.77 -7.35
CA ASP A 84 0.01 -2.09 -7.62
C ASP A 84 0.18 -2.59 -9.05
N THR A 85 -0.71 -3.47 -9.50
CA THR A 85 -0.70 -3.98 -10.88
C THR A 85 -0.91 -2.86 -11.89
N LEU A 86 -1.86 -1.96 -11.63
CA LEU A 86 -2.11 -0.81 -12.51
C LEU A 86 -0.88 0.08 -12.62
N SER A 87 -0.21 0.34 -11.51
CA SER A 87 1.02 1.13 -11.52
C SER A 87 2.11 0.47 -12.35
N ASP A 88 2.29 -0.84 -12.22
CA ASP A 88 3.26 -1.60 -12.99
C ASP A 88 2.94 -1.56 -14.48
N ILE A 89 1.67 -1.69 -14.83
CA ILE A 89 1.21 -1.62 -16.23
C ILE A 89 1.52 -0.24 -16.81
N VAL A 90 1.22 0.83 -16.08
CA VAL A 90 1.49 2.20 -16.55
C VAL A 90 2.98 2.41 -16.79
N ILE A 91 3.82 1.98 -15.85
CA ILE A 91 5.27 2.10 -16.00
C ILE A 91 5.75 1.36 -17.24
N ARG A 92 5.28 0.14 -17.44
CA ARG A 92 5.67 -0.65 -18.61
C ARG A 92 5.19 -0.01 -19.92
N MET A 93 4.00 0.57 -19.93
CA MET A 93 3.50 1.28 -21.09
C MET A 93 4.37 2.46 -21.46
N GLN A 94 4.97 3.13 -20.48
CA GLN A 94 5.83 4.29 -20.71
C GLN A 94 7.22 3.91 -21.21
N THR A 95 7.66 2.68 -20.95
CA THR A 95 9.03 2.24 -21.24
C THR A 95 9.12 1.17 -22.33
N ASP A 96 7.98 0.62 -22.77
CA ASP A 96 7.93 -0.49 -23.73
C ASP A 96 6.87 -0.19 -24.80
N ASP A 97 7.31 0.22 -25.98
CA ASP A 97 6.42 0.60 -27.09
C ASP A 97 5.57 -0.56 -27.60
N VAL A 98 6.12 -1.76 -27.58
CA VAL A 98 5.38 -2.96 -28.01
C VAL A 98 4.24 -3.22 -27.03
N PHE A 99 4.54 -3.14 -25.75
CA PHE A 99 3.53 -3.31 -24.71
C PHE A 99 2.44 -2.24 -24.81
N PHE A 100 2.83 -0.99 -25.02
CA PHE A 100 1.88 0.11 -25.18
C PHE A 100 0.94 -0.18 -26.37
N SER A 101 1.48 -0.57 -27.51
CA SER A 101 0.67 -0.89 -28.70
C SER A 101 -0.30 -2.02 -28.45
N ALA A 102 0.14 -3.06 -27.72
CA ALA A 102 -0.74 -4.18 -27.36
C ALA A 102 -1.90 -3.72 -26.47
N VAL A 103 -1.60 -2.91 -25.47
CA VAL A 103 -2.63 -2.37 -24.56
C VAL A 103 -3.59 -1.47 -25.32
N GLU A 104 -3.09 -0.61 -26.19
CA GLU A 104 -3.91 0.26 -27.01
C GLU A 104 -4.87 -0.54 -27.88
N SER A 105 -4.37 -1.62 -28.50
CA SER A 105 -5.20 -2.51 -29.32
C SER A 105 -6.29 -3.18 -28.51
N LEU A 106 -5.94 -3.68 -27.29
CA LEU A 106 -6.91 -4.31 -26.40
C LEU A 106 -7.97 -3.33 -25.90
N TYR A 107 -7.56 -2.10 -25.65
CA TYR A 107 -8.47 -1.04 -25.20
C TYR A 107 -9.62 -0.80 -26.18
N LYS A 108 -9.37 -0.97 -27.47
CA LYS A 108 -10.36 -0.73 -28.53
C LYS A 108 -11.32 -1.89 -28.74
N LEU A 109 -11.08 -3.05 -28.11
CA LEU A 109 -11.91 -4.24 -28.29
C LEU A 109 -13.13 -4.23 -27.38
N ASP A 110 -14.22 -4.86 -27.84
CA ASP A 110 -15.40 -5.05 -27.03
C ASP A 110 -15.17 -6.19 -26.01
N GLN A 111 -16.10 -6.33 -25.07
CA GLN A 111 -16.00 -7.30 -23.99
C GLN A 111 -15.93 -8.74 -24.49
N LYS A 112 -16.66 -9.06 -25.54
CA LYS A 112 -16.70 -10.42 -26.09
C LYS A 112 -15.34 -10.81 -26.67
N LYS A 113 -14.72 -9.92 -27.42
CA LYS A 113 -13.39 -10.18 -28.01
C LYS A 113 -12.32 -10.27 -26.93
N LEU A 114 -12.41 -9.40 -25.90
CA LEU A 114 -11.48 -9.44 -24.77
C LEU A 114 -11.57 -10.78 -24.05
N SER A 115 -12.78 -11.28 -23.80
CA SER A 115 -12.98 -12.57 -23.14
C SER A 115 -12.39 -13.72 -23.94
N SER A 116 -12.54 -13.67 -25.27
CA SER A 116 -11.98 -14.69 -26.16
C SER A 116 -10.45 -14.71 -26.10
N ILE A 117 -9.82 -13.55 -26.10
CA ILE A 117 -8.37 -13.44 -25.98
C ILE A 117 -7.89 -13.94 -24.62
N LEU A 118 -8.59 -13.58 -23.56
CA LEU A 118 -8.23 -14.01 -22.21
C LEU A 118 -8.23 -15.53 -22.10
N ASN A 119 -9.21 -16.19 -22.70
CA ASN A 119 -9.28 -17.64 -22.72
C ASN A 119 -8.10 -18.30 -23.43
N LEU A 120 -7.53 -17.62 -24.43
CA LEU A 120 -6.37 -18.13 -25.15
C LEU A 120 -5.07 -18.05 -24.33
N LEU A 121 -5.02 -17.17 -23.33
CA LEU A 121 -3.83 -16.96 -22.52
C LEU A 121 -3.72 -17.94 -21.35
N ASP A 122 -4.77 -18.61 -20.99
CA ASP A 122 -4.80 -19.57 -19.88
C ASP A 122 -4.19 -20.94 -20.25
#